data_1199db115397453974f4c3cbb97db691
#
_entry.id   1199db115397453974f4c3cbb97db691
#
_cell.length_a   1.000
_cell.length_b   1.000
_cell.length_c   1.000
_cell.angle_alpha   90.00
_cell.angle_beta   90.00
_cell.angle_gamma   90.00
#
_symmetry.space_group_name_H-M   'P 1'
#
loop_
_entity.id
_entity.type
_entity.pdbx_description
1 polymer ?
#
loop_
_entity_poly.entity_id
_entity_poly.type
_entity_poly.pdbx_seq_one_letter_code
_entity_poly.pdbx_strand_id
1 'polypeptide(L)'
;PNSKLMPTIPEKFSRVENKFLKKSYSVYDDLPKMKWTFLKDEKKYNIFKMNYSEVKKFDVGSKLHKRFPGQQKFKAYKPLLAELIDSVENYVKIHRLPKPDYNIETKLIRKGDGEFQPSPEEFVEIIMAIVKQKKLEKRVIIQSFDIRSLQYVNKKYPKIRTSLGIDEKEDFENNIKDLGFKPTIYSPYYVLVGKTLVDKCHAAGIKIIPWTVNSIKDIEYLKNLGVDGIITDYPNLMGQIDLKN
;
A
#
# COMPACT_ATOMS: atom_id res chain seq x y z
N PRO A 1 21.24 2.88 -4.46
CA PRO A 1 21.31 4.24 -4.02
C PRO A 1 20.10 4.96 -4.59
N ASN A 2 19.01 5.05 -3.88
CA ASN A 2 17.97 6.08 -3.99
C ASN A 2 16.62 5.60 -3.49
N SER A 3 16.59 5.14 -2.20
CA SER A 3 15.36 5.00 -1.43
C SER A 3 14.72 6.37 -1.08
N LYS A 4 15.07 7.44 -1.82
CA LYS A 4 14.68 8.82 -1.53
C LYS A 4 13.25 9.21 -1.86
N LEU A 5 12.43 8.32 -2.41
CA LEU A 5 11.15 8.71 -3.01
C LEU A 5 9.88 8.27 -2.25
N MET A 6 9.99 7.58 -1.11
CA MET A 6 8.81 7.32 -0.29
C MET A 6 8.86 8.15 1.00
N PRO A 7 8.05 9.20 1.11
CA PRO A 7 7.87 9.89 2.38
C PRO A 7 7.21 8.93 3.36
N THR A 8 7.87 8.67 4.48
CA THR A 8 7.26 7.97 5.62
C THR A 8 6.05 8.77 6.11
N ILE A 9 4.95 8.09 6.36
CA ILE A 9 3.80 8.68 7.03
C ILE A 9 4.27 9.15 8.42
N PRO A 10 4.04 10.40 8.83
CA PRO A 10 4.38 10.84 10.18
C PRO A 10 3.67 9.97 11.19
N GLU A 11 4.33 9.65 12.30
CA GLU A 11 3.79 8.84 13.40
C GLU A 11 2.40 9.34 13.88
N LYS A 12 2.12 10.64 13.72
CA LYS A 12 0.82 11.26 14.04
C LYS A 12 -0.32 10.83 13.11
N PHE A 13 -0.05 10.50 11.86
CA PHE A 13 -1.07 10.09 10.89
C PHE A 13 -1.27 8.58 10.84
N SER A 14 -0.24 7.79 11.14
CA SER A 14 -0.35 6.33 11.29
C SER A 14 -1.20 5.91 12.49
N ARG A 15 -1.38 6.80 13.47
CA ARG A 15 -2.16 6.54 14.71
C ARG A 15 -3.67 6.60 14.53
N VAL A 16 -4.18 7.39 13.60
CA VAL A 16 -5.62 7.39 13.30
C VAL A 16 -6.00 6.03 12.70
N GLU A 17 -5.17 5.49 11.84
CA GLU A 17 -5.34 4.14 11.28
C GLU A 17 -5.30 3.06 12.38
N ASN A 18 -4.32 3.12 13.29
CA ASN A 18 -4.15 2.12 14.36
C ASN A 18 -5.27 2.11 15.41
N LYS A 19 -5.95 3.22 15.67
CA LYS A 19 -7.03 3.27 16.67
C LYS A 19 -8.30 2.55 16.20
N PHE A 20 -8.55 2.54 14.89
CA PHE A 20 -9.67 1.80 14.30
C PHE A 20 -9.33 0.33 14.03
N LEU A 21 -8.06 0.01 13.79
CA LEU A 21 -7.56 -1.35 13.57
C LEU A 21 -7.38 -2.16 14.87
N LYS A 22 -7.34 -1.52 16.06
CA LYS A 22 -7.11 -2.19 17.36
C LYS A 22 -8.16 -3.23 17.77
N LYS A 23 -9.27 -3.37 17.07
CA LYS A 23 -10.25 -4.43 17.34
C LYS A 23 -10.03 -5.73 16.57
N SER A 24 -9.10 -5.76 15.61
CA SER A 24 -8.88 -6.92 14.74
C SER A 24 -7.44 -7.47 14.69
N TYR A 25 -6.45 -6.89 15.41
CA TYR A 25 -5.05 -7.33 15.28
C TYR A 25 -4.40 -7.76 16.58
N SER A 26 -4.21 -9.08 16.74
CA SER A 26 -3.38 -9.68 17.80
C SER A 26 -1.88 -9.59 17.53
N VAL A 27 -1.45 -9.20 16.33
CA VAL A 27 -0.02 -9.16 15.94
C VAL A 27 0.73 -7.97 16.52
N TYR A 28 0.03 -6.97 17.09
CA TYR A 28 0.64 -5.78 17.70
C TYR A 28 0.74 -5.81 19.22
N ASP A 29 0.33 -6.91 19.88
CA ASP A 29 0.36 -7.04 21.34
C ASP A 29 1.78 -7.18 21.93
N ASP A 30 2.77 -7.52 21.10
CA ASP A 30 4.19 -7.66 21.50
C ASP A 30 5.00 -6.36 21.38
N LEU A 31 4.40 -5.24 20.98
CA LEU A 31 5.09 -3.95 21.01
C LEU A 31 5.14 -3.43 22.46
N PRO A 32 6.32 -2.99 22.95
CA PRO A 32 6.44 -2.47 24.31
C PRO A 32 5.41 -1.36 24.53
N LYS A 33 4.67 -1.45 25.65
CA LYS A 33 3.66 -0.48 26.09
C LYS A 33 4.25 0.93 26.14
N MET A 34 4.31 1.61 25.01
CA MET A 34 4.67 3.02 24.98
C MET A 34 3.53 3.84 25.57
N LYS A 35 3.85 4.68 26.55
CA LYS A 35 2.94 5.71 27.05
C LYS A 35 2.57 6.64 25.90
N TRP A 36 1.40 6.41 25.32
CA TRP A 36 0.83 7.21 24.27
C TRP A 36 0.31 8.52 24.90
N THR A 37 0.99 9.61 24.63
CA THR A 37 0.40 10.94 24.89
C THR A 37 -0.60 11.17 23.75
N PHE A 38 -1.87 10.91 24.04
CA PHE A 38 -2.95 11.23 23.09
C PHE A 38 -2.99 12.75 22.91
N LEU A 39 -2.83 13.21 21.68
CA LEU A 39 -3.19 14.58 21.36
C LEU A 39 -4.71 14.68 21.49
N LYS A 40 -5.21 15.58 22.36
CA LYS A 40 -6.64 15.82 22.57
C LYS A 40 -7.39 16.14 21.26
N ASP A 41 -6.67 16.52 20.19
CA ASP A 41 -7.20 17.02 18.92
C ASP A 41 -6.70 16.23 17.69
N GLU A 42 -6.66 14.90 17.73
CA GLU A 42 -6.27 14.09 16.54
C GLU A 42 -7.15 14.40 15.32
N LYS A 43 -8.43 14.70 15.52
CA LYS A 43 -9.38 15.08 14.46
C LYS A 43 -8.99 16.38 13.74
N LYS A 44 -8.24 17.27 14.38
CA LYS A 44 -7.75 18.51 13.80
C LYS A 44 -6.82 18.32 12.62
N TYR A 45 -6.15 17.17 12.54
CA TYR A 45 -5.20 16.84 11.50
C TYR A 45 -5.76 15.81 10.49
N ASN A 46 -7.06 15.79 10.33
CA ASN A 46 -7.71 14.94 9.33
C ASN A 46 -7.40 15.47 7.92
N ILE A 47 -6.52 14.77 7.20
CA ILE A 47 -6.06 15.18 5.86
C ILE A 47 -7.24 15.37 4.89
N PHE A 48 -8.29 14.56 5.00
CA PHE A 48 -9.47 14.67 4.15
C PHE A 48 -10.21 16.01 4.32
N LYS A 49 -10.10 16.64 5.49
CA LYS A 49 -10.73 17.95 5.80
C LYS A 49 -9.76 19.13 5.71
N MET A 50 -8.49 18.89 5.32
CA MET A 50 -7.46 19.93 5.22
C MET A 50 -7.23 20.34 3.76
N ASN A 51 -6.93 21.62 3.54
CA ASN A 51 -6.41 22.07 2.26
C ASN A 51 -4.98 21.57 2.03
N TYR A 52 -4.63 21.29 0.78
CA TYR A 52 -3.28 20.79 0.46
C TYR A 52 -2.16 21.74 0.92
N SER A 53 -2.38 23.05 0.85
CA SER A 53 -1.44 24.07 1.36
C SER A 53 -1.14 23.92 2.86
N GLU A 54 -2.08 23.39 3.63
CA GLU A 54 -1.90 23.10 5.06
C GLU A 54 -1.16 21.77 5.23
N VAL A 55 -1.57 20.71 4.50
CA VAL A 55 -0.91 19.41 4.51
C VAL A 55 0.58 19.53 4.14
N LYS A 56 0.91 20.37 3.15
CA LYS A 56 2.28 20.60 2.67
C LYS A 56 3.21 21.23 3.72
N LYS A 57 2.66 21.90 4.75
CA LYS A 57 3.45 22.48 5.84
C LYS A 57 4.02 21.44 6.80
N PHE A 58 3.48 20.22 6.85
CA PHE A 58 3.97 19.18 7.74
C PHE A 58 5.24 18.53 7.19
N ASP A 59 6.30 18.60 7.97
CA ASP A 59 7.54 17.87 7.68
C ASP A 59 7.37 16.40 8.06
N VAL A 60 7.42 15.53 7.07
CA VAL A 60 7.23 14.09 7.21
C VAL A 60 8.55 13.31 7.10
N GLY A 61 9.70 13.98 6.91
CA GLY A 61 10.97 13.33 6.62
C GLY A 61 12.09 13.57 7.63
N SER A 62 12.07 14.66 8.41
CA SER A 62 13.16 14.99 9.35
C SER A 62 13.11 14.19 10.66
N LYS A 63 11.94 13.64 11.03
CA LYS A 63 11.76 12.97 12.31
C LYS A 63 12.22 11.52 12.24
N LEU A 64 12.98 11.07 13.27
CA LEU A 64 13.33 9.66 13.39
C LEU A 64 12.09 8.79 13.47
N HIS A 65 12.00 7.80 12.60
CA HIS A 65 10.98 6.78 12.64
C HIS A 65 11.52 5.51 13.30
N LYS A 66 10.94 5.08 14.43
CA LYS A 66 11.45 3.96 15.22
C LYS A 66 11.46 2.62 14.47
N ARG A 67 10.48 2.39 13.57
CA ARG A 67 10.44 1.19 12.72
C ARG A 67 11.51 1.18 11.63
N PHE A 68 12.03 2.37 11.28
CA PHE A 68 12.97 2.55 10.18
C PHE A 68 14.19 3.35 10.61
N PRO A 69 15.00 2.82 11.58
CA PRO A 69 16.12 3.57 12.15
C PRO A 69 17.20 3.93 11.13
N GLY A 70 17.36 3.14 10.08
CA GLY A 70 18.32 3.40 8.98
C GLY A 70 17.82 4.36 7.91
N GLN A 71 16.59 4.85 7.99
CA GLN A 71 16.06 5.80 7.02
C GLN A 71 16.81 7.13 7.09
N GLN A 72 17.21 7.64 5.92
CA GLN A 72 17.81 8.97 5.81
C GLN A 72 16.79 10.05 6.18
N LYS A 73 17.22 11.00 7.02
CA LYS A 73 16.38 12.11 7.49
C LYS A 73 16.65 13.33 6.66
N PHE A 74 15.60 13.90 6.08
CA PHE A 74 15.62 15.16 5.38
C PHE A 74 14.24 15.80 5.40
N LYS A 75 14.17 17.11 5.27
CA LYS A 75 12.89 17.82 5.22
C LYS A 75 12.10 17.38 4.00
N ALA A 76 10.88 16.89 4.21
CA ALA A 76 10.00 16.42 3.15
C ALA A 76 8.54 16.73 3.50
N TYR A 77 7.72 16.89 2.48
CA TYR A 77 6.27 17.03 2.62
C TYR A 77 5.56 15.87 1.92
N LYS A 78 4.27 15.69 2.19
CA LYS A 78 3.43 14.74 1.45
C LYS A 78 3.15 15.29 0.06
N PRO A 79 3.63 14.67 -1.03
CA PRO A 79 3.36 15.12 -2.38
C PRO A 79 1.92 14.79 -2.79
N LEU A 80 1.38 15.51 -3.77
CA LEU A 80 0.22 15.05 -4.51
C LEU A 80 0.58 13.81 -5.35
N LEU A 81 -0.39 12.92 -5.58
CA LEU A 81 -0.18 11.74 -6.42
C LEU A 81 0.35 12.11 -7.82
N ALA A 82 -0.19 13.17 -8.41
CA ALA A 82 0.28 13.67 -9.70
C ALA A 82 1.74 14.14 -9.68
N GLU A 83 2.16 14.86 -8.62
CA GLU A 83 3.55 15.30 -8.42
C GLU A 83 4.51 14.11 -8.26
N LEU A 84 4.08 13.09 -7.50
CA LEU A 84 4.86 11.87 -7.31
C LEU A 84 5.09 11.15 -8.64
N ILE A 85 4.01 10.95 -9.41
CA ILE A 85 4.09 10.31 -10.73
C ILE A 85 5.04 11.09 -11.66
N ASP A 86 4.88 12.43 -11.75
CA ASP A 86 5.75 13.25 -12.59
C ASP A 86 7.23 13.14 -12.18
N SER A 87 7.50 13.11 -10.89
CA SER A 87 8.86 12.95 -10.37
C SER A 87 9.45 11.60 -10.75
N VAL A 88 8.67 10.53 -10.63
CA VAL A 88 9.11 9.16 -10.99
C VAL A 88 9.32 9.05 -12.50
N GLU A 89 8.39 9.51 -13.33
CA GLU A 89 8.50 9.44 -14.80
C GLU A 89 9.71 10.27 -15.29
N ASN A 90 9.95 11.44 -14.69
CA ASN A 90 11.11 12.26 -15.03
C ASN A 90 12.43 11.58 -14.61
N TYR A 91 12.49 11.01 -13.40
CA TYR A 91 13.66 10.27 -12.94
C TYR A 91 14.00 9.10 -13.86
N VAL A 92 13.00 8.27 -14.17
CA VAL A 92 13.12 7.12 -15.06
C VAL A 92 13.63 7.55 -16.45
N LYS A 93 13.10 8.66 -17.00
CA LYS A 93 13.52 9.21 -18.30
C LYS A 93 14.98 9.68 -18.27
N ILE A 94 15.38 10.46 -17.25
CA ILE A 94 16.73 10.98 -17.13
C ILE A 94 17.76 9.86 -16.99
N HIS A 95 17.44 8.85 -16.20
CA HIS A 95 18.34 7.71 -15.93
C HIS A 95 18.18 6.55 -16.90
N ARG A 96 17.31 6.67 -17.92
CA ARG A 96 17.03 5.64 -18.93
C ARG A 96 16.65 4.29 -18.32
N LEU A 97 15.87 4.31 -17.24
CA LEU A 97 15.42 3.13 -16.53
C LEU A 97 14.12 2.55 -17.17
N PRO A 98 13.82 1.27 -16.94
CA PRO A 98 12.52 0.70 -17.29
C PRO A 98 11.38 1.46 -16.62
N LYS A 99 10.29 1.68 -17.34
CA LYS A 99 9.11 2.34 -16.79
C LYS A 99 8.45 1.45 -15.74
N PRO A 100 8.21 1.95 -14.51
CA PRO A 100 7.57 1.17 -13.46
C PRO A 100 6.07 1.09 -13.66
N ASP A 101 5.45 0.08 -13.05
CA ASP A 101 4.03 0.07 -12.77
C ASP A 101 3.76 0.80 -11.43
N TYR A 102 2.55 1.31 -11.27
CA TYR A 102 2.10 2.01 -10.07
C TYR A 102 1.05 1.18 -9.34
N ASN A 103 1.39 0.67 -8.16
CA ASN A 103 0.44 0.04 -7.26
C ASN A 103 -0.10 1.10 -6.30
N ILE A 104 -1.34 1.54 -6.52
CA ILE A 104 -1.97 2.63 -5.78
C ILE A 104 -3.04 2.05 -4.86
N GLU A 105 -2.83 2.19 -3.56
CA GLU A 105 -3.76 1.70 -2.56
C GLU A 105 -4.79 2.75 -2.17
N THR A 106 -6.08 2.36 -2.18
CA THR A 106 -7.16 3.13 -1.54
C THR A 106 -7.24 2.75 -0.06
N LYS A 107 -6.80 3.64 0.81
CA LYS A 107 -6.93 3.47 2.27
C LYS A 107 -8.35 3.82 2.70
N LEU A 108 -9.20 2.82 2.78
CA LEU A 108 -10.60 2.94 3.15
C LEU A 108 -10.94 2.14 4.40
N ILE A 109 -11.77 2.72 5.27
CA ILE A 109 -12.35 2.10 6.44
C ILE A 109 -13.86 2.34 6.39
N ARG A 110 -14.71 1.29 6.46
CA ARG A 110 -16.17 1.42 6.30
C ARG A 110 -16.80 2.53 7.14
N LYS A 111 -16.31 2.76 8.35
CA LYS A 111 -16.81 3.80 9.27
C LYS A 111 -16.20 5.19 9.03
N GLY A 112 -15.35 5.35 8.01
CA GLY A 112 -14.62 6.58 7.72
C GLY A 112 -15.20 7.39 6.57
N ASP A 113 -16.15 6.83 5.82
CA ASP A 113 -16.72 7.45 4.62
C ASP A 113 -17.35 8.81 4.96
N GLY A 114 -16.95 9.87 4.23
CA GLY A 114 -17.40 11.25 4.44
C GLY A 114 -16.83 11.95 5.67
N GLU A 115 -16.22 11.24 6.62
CA GLU A 115 -15.61 11.82 7.82
C GLU A 115 -14.07 11.88 7.71
N PHE A 116 -13.42 10.77 7.38
CA PHE A 116 -11.95 10.65 7.30
C PHE A 116 -11.42 10.40 5.90
N GLN A 117 -12.31 10.06 5.00
CA GLN A 117 -12.04 9.70 3.61
C GLN A 117 -13.27 9.95 2.75
N PRO A 118 -13.16 10.07 1.41
CA PRO A 118 -14.31 10.09 0.52
C PRO A 118 -15.02 8.73 0.49
N SER A 119 -16.17 8.65 -0.16
CA SER A 119 -16.78 7.35 -0.47
C SER A 119 -15.84 6.50 -1.34
N PRO A 120 -16.00 5.16 -1.36
CA PRO A 120 -15.18 4.29 -2.21
C PRO A 120 -15.20 4.72 -3.68
N GLU A 121 -16.38 5.10 -4.19
CA GLU A 121 -16.57 5.54 -5.56
C GLU A 121 -15.82 6.85 -5.84
N GLU A 122 -15.99 7.85 -4.99
CA GLU A 122 -15.30 9.14 -5.12
C GLU A 122 -13.79 8.99 -5.04
N PHE A 123 -13.30 8.12 -4.14
CA PHE A 123 -11.86 7.90 -4.03
C PHE A 123 -11.29 7.30 -5.32
N VAL A 124 -11.96 6.28 -5.87
CA VAL A 124 -11.57 5.68 -7.15
C VAL A 124 -11.61 6.71 -8.27
N GLU A 125 -12.66 7.54 -8.35
CA GLU A 125 -12.78 8.57 -9.40
C GLU A 125 -11.64 9.59 -9.34
N ILE A 126 -11.26 10.04 -8.14
CA ILE A 126 -10.13 10.96 -7.95
C ILE A 126 -8.82 10.33 -8.47
N ILE A 127 -8.55 9.07 -8.12
CA ILE A 127 -7.36 8.36 -8.60
C ILE A 127 -7.42 8.17 -10.12
N MET A 128 -8.56 7.71 -10.65
CA MET A 128 -8.71 7.42 -12.07
C MET A 128 -8.66 8.67 -12.95
N ALA A 129 -9.06 9.83 -12.43
CA ALA A 129 -8.87 11.11 -13.13
C ALA A 129 -7.38 11.38 -13.37
N ILE A 130 -6.53 11.19 -12.32
CA ILE A 130 -5.07 11.35 -12.43
C ILE A 130 -4.47 10.29 -13.36
N VAL A 131 -4.88 9.01 -13.20
CA VAL A 131 -4.40 7.90 -14.03
C VAL A 131 -4.66 8.18 -15.53
N LYS A 132 -5.85 8.65 -15.88
CA LYS A 132 -6.21 9.03 -17.27
C LYS A 132 -5.41 10.24 -17.73
N GLN A 133 -5.31 11.30 -16.92
CA GLN A 133 -4.53 12.49 -17.25
C GLN A 133 -3.06 12.14 -17.55
N LYS A 134 -2.49 11.20 -16.81
CA LYS A 134 -1.10 10.73 -16.95
C LYS A 134 -0.94 9.59 -17.98
N LYS A 135 -2.04 9.10 -18.57
CA LYS A 135 -2.06 7.96 -19.54
C LYS A 135 -1.42 6.70 -18.97
N LEU A 136 -1.77 6.35 -17.72
CA LEU A 136 -1.17 5.25 -16.95
C LEU A 136 -2.07 4.01 -16.86
N GLU A 137 -3.20 3.94 -17.58
CA GLU A 137 -4.20 2.87 -17.45
C GLU A 137 -3.61 1.47 -17.62
N LYS A 138 -2.58 1.32 -18.45
CA LYS A 138 -1.87 0.04 -18.65
C LYS A 138 -0.82 -0.27 -17.60
N ARG A 139 -0.42 0.73 -16.81
CA ARG A 139 0.67 0.64 -15.81
C ARG A 139 0.21 0.90 -14.39
N VAL A 140 -1.09 0.92 -14.14
CA VAL A 140 -1.66 1.08 -12.80
C VAL A 140 -2.27 -0.22 -12.30
N ILE A 141 -2.17 -0.42 -11.01
CA ILE A 141 -2.87 -1.43 -10.22
C ILE A 141 -3.57 -0.66 -9.11
N ILE A 142 -4.86 -0.88 -8.92
CA ILE A 142 -5.59 -0.35 -7.77
C ILE A 142 -5.65 -1.43 -6.70
N GLN A 143 -5.05 -1.15 -5.56
CA GLN A 143 -5.03 -2.03 -4.40
C GLN A 143 -5.99 -1.53 -3.32
N SER A 144 -6.67 -2.43 -2.65
CA SER A 144 -7.48 -2.11 -1.47
C SER A 144 -7.67 -3.32 -0.56
N PHE A 145 -7.83 -3.03 0.74
CA PHE A 145 -8.37 -3.95 1.75
C PHE A 145 -9.90 -3.84 1.85
N ASP A 146 -10.48 -2.75 1.32
CA ASP A 146 -11.92 -2.58 1.23
C ASP A 146 -12.39 -3.00 -0.16
N ILE A 147 -13.14 -4.10 -0.23
CA ILE A 147 -13.62 -4.69 -1.48
C ILE A 147 -14.52 -3.75 -2.27
N ARG A 148 -15.20 -2.78 -1.63
CA ARG A 148 -16.13 -1.85 -2.29
C ARG A 148 -15.45 -1.03 -3.38
N SER A 149 -14.22 -0.54 -3.12
CA SER A 149 -13.47 0.21 -4.14
C SER A 149 -13.05 -0.70 -5.31
N LEU A 150 -12.64 -1.94 -5.03
CA LEU A 150 -12.27 -2.89 -6.08
C LEU A 150 -13.47 -3.33 -6.93
N GLN A 151 -14.64 -3.53 -6.29
CA GLN A 151 -15.90 -3.82 -6.97
C GLN A 151 -16.31 -2.66 -7.90
N TYR A 152 -16.13 -1.42 -7.43
CA TYR A 152 -16.39 -0.24 -8.27
C TYR A 152 -15.41 -0.15 -9.45
N VAL A 153 -14.10 -0.37 -9.19
CA VAL A 153 -13.09 -0.42 -10.27
C VAL A 153 -13.45 -1.49 -11.29
N ASN A 154 -13.78 -2.71 -10.86
CA ASN A 154 -14.14 -3.80 -11.77
C ASN A 154 -15.38 -3.46 -12.63
N LYS A 155 -16.39 -2.84 -12.03
CA LYS A 155 -17.63 -2.44 -12.73
C LYS A 155 -17.39 -1.32 -13.72
N LYS A 156 -16.67 -0.27 -13.36
CA LYS A 156 -16.55 0.97 -14.16
C LYS A 156 -15.30 1.00 -15.04
N TYR A 157 -14.24 0.34 -14.60
CA TYR A 157 -12.94 0.31 -15.26
C TYR A 157 -12.41 -1.11 -15.43
N PRO A 158 -13.12 -2.01 -16.14
CA PRO A 158 -12.83 -3.46 -16.17
C PRO A 158 -11.46 -3.83 -16.75
N LYS A 159 -10.76 -2.88 -17.40
CA LYS A 159 -9.40 -3.08 -17.92
C LYS A 159 -8.30 -2.68 -16.91
N ILE A 160 -8.67 -2.07 -15.80
CA ILE A 160 -7.72 -1.70 -14.75
C ILE A 160 -7.43 -2.93 -13.88
N ARG A 161 -6.14 -3.17 -13.65
CA ARG A 161 -5.68 -4.25 -12.78
C ARG A 161 -6.05 -3.95 -11.34
N THR A 162 -6.49 -4.98 -10.62
CA THR A 162 -6.88 -4.87 -9.21
C THR A 162 -6.03 -5.76 -8.32
N SER A 163 -5.77 -5.33 -7.09
CA SER A 163 -5.05 -6.08 -6.07
C SER A 163 -5.87 -6.13 -4.78
N LEU A 164 -6.28 -7.33 -4.36
CA LEU A 164 -7.02 -7.54 -3.12
C LEU A 164 -6.06 -7.70 -1.95
N GLY A 165 -6.05 -6.73 -1.03
CA GLY A 165 -5.29 -6.79 0.22
C GLY A 165 -5.96 -7.67 1.25
N ILE A 166 -5.21 -8.58 1.88
CA ILE A 166 -5.67 -9.50 2.92
C ILE A 166 -4.73 -9.41 4.12
N ASP A 167 -5.30 -9.14 5.28
CA ASP A 167 -4.59 -8.95 6.54
C ASP A 167 -4.94 -10.00 7.61
N GLU A 168 -6.04 -10.74 7.43
CA GLU A 168 -6.50 -11.78 8.33
C GLU A 168 -6.46 -13.16 7.68
N LYS A 169 -6.42 -14.21 8.52
CA LYS A 169 -6.46 -15.59 8.07
C LYS A 169 -7.89 -15.98 7.71
N GLU A 170 -8.31 -15.57 6.53
CA GLU A 170 -9.56 -16.03 5.92
C GLU A 170 -9.29 -17.03 4.81
N ASP A 171 -10.32 -17.82 4.47
CA ASP A 171 -10.23 -18.76 3.37
C ASP A 171 -10.18 -18.02 2.02
N PHE A 172 -9.27 -18.43 1.14
CA PHE A 172 -9.08 -17.83 -0.19
C PHE A 172 -10.38 -17.81 -1.01
N GLU A 173 -11.11 -18.91 -1.01
CA GLU A 173 -12.35 -19.05 -1.78
C GLU A 173 -13.44 -18.09 -1.28
N ASN A 174 -13.54 -17.89 0.03
CA ASN A 174 -14.48 -16.93 0.61
C ASN A 174 -14.10 -15.49 0.24
N ASN A 175 -12.82 -15.14 0.31
CA ASN A 175 -12.34 -13.81 -0.10
C ASN A 175 -12.67 -13.49 -1.56
N ILE A 176 -12.48 -14.46 -2.47
CA ILE A 176 -12.82 -14.28 -3.89
C ILE A 176 -14.32 -14.20 -4.09
N LYS A 177 -15.09 -15.00 -3.38
CA LYS A 177 -16.57 -14.99 -3.41
C LYS A 177 -17.12 -13.63 -2.94
N ASP A 178 -16.60 -13.11 -1.83
CA ASP A 178 -17.05 -11.83 -1.26
C ASP A 178 -16.66 -10.64 -2.14
N LEU A 179 -15.49 -10.70 -2.78
CA LEU A 179 -15.09 -9.72 -3.79
C LEU A 179 -16.03 -9.73 -5.01
N GLY A 180 -16.56 -10.90 -5.39
CA GLY A 180 -17.53 -11.08 -6.47
C GLY A 180 -16.93 -11.08 -7.90
N PHE A 181 -15.60 -11.04 -8.04
CA PHE A 181 -14.90 -11.17 -9.31
C PHE A 181 -13.46 -11.66 -9.10
N LYS A 182 -12.79 -12.04 -10.18
CA LYS A 182 -11.39 -12.46 -10.15
C LYS A 182 -10.46 -11.23 -10.19
N PRO A 183 -9.71 -10.92 -9.11
CA PRO A 183 -8.73 -9.83 -9.13
C PRO A 183 -7.49 -10.24 -9.94
N THR A 184 -6.69 -9.27 -10.37
CA THR A 184 -5.39 -9.55 -11.02
C THR A 184 -4.39 -10.08 -10.01
N ILE A 185 -4.42 -9.56 -8.77
CA ILE A 185 -3.48 -9.86 -7.70
C ILE A 185 -4.24 -10.16 -6.41
N TYR A 186 -3.81 -11.18 -5.70
CA TYR A 186 -4.11 -11.47 -4.30
C TYR A 186 -2.91 -11.05 -3.47
N SER A 187 -3.09 -10.11 -2.54
CA SER A 187 -1.98 -9.49 -1.79
C SER A 187 -2.15 -9.73 -0.28
N PRO A 188 -1.74 -10.90 0.22
CA PRO A 188 -1.90 -11.27 1.63
C PRO A 188 -0.77 -10.73 2.50
N TYR A 189 -1.03 -10.62 3.82
CA TYR A 189 0.03 -10.49 4.80
C TYR A 189 0.99 -11.70 4.67
N TYR A 190 2.28 -11.44 4.56
CA TYR A 190 3.26 -12.46 4.16
C TYR A 190 3.29 -13.70 5.06
N VAL A 191 2.96 -13.55 6.36
CA VAL A 191 2.91 -14.66 7.33
C VAL A 191 1.82 -15.68 6.99
N LEU A 192 0.79 -15.26 6.25
CA LEU A 192 -0.33 -16.12 5.82
C LEU A 192 0.02 -16.97 4.60
N VAL A 193 1.18 -16.73 3.97
CA VAL A 193 1.55 -17.35 2.71
C VAL A 193 2.22 -18.71 2.94
N GLY A 194 1.61 -19.75 2.40
CA GLY A 194 2.17 -21.08 2.29
C GLY A 194 1.98 -21.65 0.88
N LYS A 195 2.60 -22.77 0.59
CA LYS A 195 2.55 -23.39 -0.74
C LYS A 195 1.12 -23.62 -1.25
N THR A 196 0.23 -24.07 -0.37
CA THR A 196 -1.19 -24.30 -0.71
C THR A 196 -1.87 -23.02 -1.22
N LEU A 197 -1.63 -21.87 -0.57
CA LEU A 197 -2.22 -20.59 -0.99
C LEU A 197 -1.67 -20.15 -2.34
N VAL A 198 -0.35 -20.30 -2.56
CA VAL A 198 0.28 -19.99 -3.85
C VAL A 198 -0.34 -20.82 -4.96
N ASP A 199 -0.49 -22.13 -4.74
CA ASP A 199 -1.08 -23.04 -5.73
C ASP A 199 -2.54 -22.71 -6.03
N LYS A 200 -3.35 -22.38 -5.02
CA LYS A 200 -4.74 -21.93 -5.20
C LYS A 200 -4.83 -20.65 -6.04
N CYS A 201 -3.99 -19.65 -5.74
CA CYS A 201 -3.92 -18.42 -6.52
C CYS A 201 -3.57 -18.70 -7.99
N HIS A 202 -2.51 -19.47 -8.22
CA HIS A 202 -2.04 -19.83 -9.56
C HIS A 202 -3.07 -20.66 -10.34
N ALA A 203 -3.71 -21.64 -9.69
CA ALA A 203 -4.79 -22.43 -10.31
C ALA A 203 -5.98 -21.56 -10.73
N ALA A 204 -6.28 -20.49 -9.99
CA ALA A 204 -7.28 -19.50 -10.35
C ALA A 204 -6.80 -18.48 -11.39
N GLY A 205 -5.53 -18.51 -11.81
CA GLY A 205 -4.91 -17.51 -12.69
C GLY A 205 -4.80 -16.13 -12.04
N ILE A 206 -4.57 -16.08 -10.74
CA ILE A 206 -4.39 -14.89 -9.92
C ILE A 206 -2.94 -14.83 -9.46
N LYS A 207 -2.27 -13.69 -9.60
CA LYS A 207 -0.94 -13.48 -9.06
C LYS A 207 -0.99 -13.32 -7.55
N ILE A 208 0.05 -13.79 -6.85
CA ILE A 208 0.18 -13.60 -5.40
C ILE A 208 1.38 -12.72 -5.09
N ILE A 209 1.13 -11.56 -4.45
CA ILE A 209 2.14 -10.55 -4.10
C ILE A 209 1.97 -10.15 -2.63
N PRO A 210 2.65 -10.84 -1.70
CA PRO A 210 2.51 -10.58 -0.26
C PRO A 210 3.17 -9.29 0.21
N TRP A 211 2.71 -8.77 1.37
CA TRP A 211 3.17 -7.57 2.07
C TRP A 211 3.35 -7.85 3.57
N THR A 212 4.12 -7.13 4.38
CA THR A 212 5.28 -6.34 4.00
C THR A 212 6.51 -7.13 4.37
N VAL A 213 7.31 -7.49 3.39
CA VAL A 213 8.41 -8.45 3.53
C VAL A 213 9.73 -7.69 3.64
N ASN A 214 10.28 -7.63 4.87
CA ASN A 214 11.39 -6.74 5.21
C ASN A 214 12.69 -7.46 5.60
N SER A 215 12.75 -8.79 5.47
CA SER A 215 13.98 -9.55 5.72
C SER A 215 14.37 -10.40 4.52
N ILE A 216 15.66 -10.56 4.28
CA ILE A 216 16.20 -11.42 3.21
C ILE A 216 15.68 -12.84 3.36
N LYS A 217 15.68 -13.39 4.59
CA LYS A 217 15.18 -14.74 4.88
C LYS A 217 13.74 -14.95 4.42
N ASP A 218 12.85 -13.99 4.73
CA ASP A 218 11.43 -14.09 4.35
C ASP A 218 11.25 -13.92 2.85
N ILE A 219 12.06 -13.03 2.22
CA ILE A 219 12.03 -12.85 0.76
C ILE A 219 12.44 -14.15 0.05
N GLU A 220 13.54 -14.79 0.48
CA GLU A 220 14.02 -16.06 -0.09
C GLU A 220 13.00 -17.18 0.13
N TYR A 221 12.41 -17.27 1.32
CA TYR A 221 11.36 -18.23 1.62
C TYR A 221 10.18 -18.09 0.66
N LEU A 222 9.65 -16.87 0.50
CA LEU A 222 8.51 -16.60 -0.37
C LEU A 222 8.86 -16.82 -1.85
N LYS A 223 10.07 -16.45 -2.29
CA LYS A 223 10.58 -16.76 -3.62
C LYS A 223 10.55 -18.28 -3.88
N ASN A 224 11.01 -19.08 -2.92
CA ASN A 224 11.01 -20.54 -3.04
C ASN A 224 9.61 -21.16 -3.04
N LEU A 225 8.61 -20.49 -2.44
CA LEU A 225 7.20 -20.87 -2.56
C LEU A 225 6.62 -20.56 -3.95
N GLY A 226 7.25 -19.67 -4.72
CA GLY A 226 6.84 -19.30 -6.06
C GLY A 226 5.89 -18.12 -6.11
N VAL A 227 5.97 -17.15 -5.19
CA VAL A 227 5.16 -15.91 -5.28
C VAL A 227 5.59 -15.07 -6.49
N ASP A 228 4.66 -14.29 -7.06
CA ASP A 228 4.88 -13.49 -8.27
C ASP A 228 5.61 -12.17 -8.03
N GLY A 229 5.76 -11.79 -6.77
CA GLY A 229 6.43 -10.57 -6.32
C GLY A 229 6.26 -10.38 -4.82
N ILE A 230 6.81 -9.30 -4.30
CA ILE A 230 6.67 -8.89 -2.89
C ILE A 230 6.47 -7.39 -2.76
N ILE A 231 5.83 -6.95 -1.67
CA ILE A 231 5.82 -5.57 -1.22
C ILE A 231 6.77 -5.45 -0.03
N THR A 232 7.73 -4.52 -0.12
CA THR A 232 8.77 -4.32 0.90
C THR A 232 9.03 -2.83 1.16
N ASP A 233 9.35 -2.47 2.40
CA ASP A 233 9.86 -1.14 2.76
C ASP A 233 11.35 -0.96 2.36
N TYR A 234 12.05 -2.07 2.00
CA TYR A 234 13.49 -2.10 1.71
C TYR A 234 13.79 -2.65 0.31
N PRO A 235 13.44 -1.94 -0.77
CA PRO A 235 13.63 -2.44 -2.14
C PRO A 235 15.11 -2.71 -2.49
N ASN A 236 16.05 -2.09 -1.77
CA ASN A 236 17.49 -2.35 -1.90
C ASN A 236 17.91 -3.77 -1.49
N LEU A 237 17.11 -4.49 -0.70
CA LEU A 237 17.37 -5.88 -0.35
C LEU A 237 17.29 -6.80 -1.57
N MET A 238 16.50 -6.43 -2.59
CA MET A 238 16.37 -7.23 -3.80
C MET A 238 17.70 -7.39 -4.56
N GLY A 239 18.61 -6.42 -4.47
CA GLY A 239 19.95 -6.51 -5.06
C GLY A 239 20.92 -7.42 -4.30
N GLN A 240 20.55 -7.89 -3.10
CA GLN A 240 21.34 -8.80 -2.28
C GLN A 240 20.89 -10.26 -2.41
N ILE A 241 19.74 -10.47 -3.04
CA ILE A 241 19.19 -11.80 -3.24
C ILE A 241 19.75 -12.34 -4.54
N ASP A 242 20.38 -13.50 -4.46
CA ASP A 242 20.89 -14.19 -5.65
C ASP A 242 19.70 -14.52 -6.57
N LEU A 243 19.61 -13.81 -7.68
CA LEU A 243 18.59 -14.05 -8.72
C LEU A 243 18.93 -15.26 -9.59
N LYS A 244 19.95 -16.04 -9.20
CA LYS A 244 20.28 -17.28 -9.90
C LYS A 244 19.12 -18.25 -9.77
N ASN A 245 18.55 -18.56 -10.91
CA ASN A 245 17.63 -19.67 -11.13
C ASN A 245 18.33 -21.00 -10.93
#